data_cb40198de3a132ef943fe6c0f74ed2b4
#
_entry.id   cb40198de3a132ef943fe6c0f74ed2b4
#
_cell.length_a   1.000
_cell.length_b   1.000
_cell.length_c   1.000
_cell.angle_alpha   90.00
_cell.angle_beta   90.00
_cell.angle_gamma   90.00
#
_symmetry.space_group_name_H-M   'P 1'
#
loop_
_entity.id
_entity.type
_entity.pdbx_description
1 polymer ?
#
loop_
_entity_poly.entity_id
_entity_poly.type
_entity_poly.pdbx_seq_one_letter_code
_entity_poly.pdbx_strand_id
1 'polypeptide(L)'
;MTLKLGVNIDHVATLRNARKEAFPDPLDAAAICLAAGADFIVVHLRKDQRHIELKDVAQLCKWFPKKIHVECAATDFAQKAVLKYKPHSVCIVPEVPGEVTTTGGLKFTPAVEKRIFAMIEKLHKKHILVSLFVDPVPADLSAAARL
;
A
#
# COMPACT_ATOMS: atom_id res chain seq x y z
N MET A 1 -17.11 -4.93 -17.80
CA MET A 1 -16.06 -4.36 -16.94
C MET A 1 -14.72 -4.54 -17.63
N THR A 2 -13.93 -3.49 -17.80
CA THR A 2 -12.56 -3.58 -18.28
C THR A 2 -11.64 -3.88 -17.09
N LEU A 3 -10.72 -4.84 -17.25
CA LEU A 3 -9.66 -5.10 -16.27
C LEU A 3 -8.75 -3.88 -16.17
N LYS A 4 -8.23 -3.64 -14.97
CA LYS A 4 -7.24 -2.60 -14.70
C LYS A 4 -5.93 -3.23 -14.27
N LEU A 5 -4.81 -2.69 -14.75
CA LEU A 5 -3.47 -3.14 -14.42
C LEU A 5 -2.84 -2.23 -13.38
N GLY A 6 -2.53 -2.78 -12.20
CA GLY A 6 -1.65 -2.17 -11.21
C GLY A 6 -0.26 -2.79 -11.28
N VAL A 7 0.78 -1.95 -11.32
CA VAL A 7 2.18 -2.43 -11.39
C VAL A 7 2.87 -2.13 -10.06
N ASN A 8 3.33 -3.19 -9.37
CA ASN A 8 4.14 -3.04 -8.17
C ASN A 8 5.59 -2.69 -8.55
N ILE A 9 6.14 -1.64 -7.94
CA ILE A 9 7.48 -1.14 -8.20
C ILE A 9 8.40 -1.18 -6.97
N ASP A 10 8.05 -1.92 -5.93
CA ASP A 10 8.82 -1.98 -4.67
C ASP A 10 10.28 -2.36 -4.89
N HIS A 11 10.52 -3.31 -5.79
CA HIS A 11 11.87 -3.83 -5.99
C HIS A 11 12.79 -2.88 -6.78
N VAL A 12 12.26 -1.86 -7.42
CA VAL A 12 13.06 -0.73 -7.93
C VAL A 12 13.73 -0.01 -6.75
N ALA A 13 12.94 0.28 -5.70
CA ALA A 13 13.47 0.87 -4.47
C ALA A 13 14.42 -0.07 -3.73
N THR A 14 14.14 -1.39 -3.72
CA THR A 14 15.07 -2.38 -3.13
C THR A 14 16.43 -2.31 -3.79
N LEU A 15 16.50 -2.26 -5.11
CA LEU A 15 17.76 -2.15 -5.85
C LEU A 15 18.48 -0.83 -5.55
N ARG A 16 17.75 0.29 -5.53
CA ARG A 16 18.30 1.61 -5.14
C ARG A 16 18.92 1.55 -3.74
N ASN A 17 18.19 1.00 -2.77
CA ASN A 17 18.63 0.93 -1.38
C ASN A 17 19.86 0.02 -1.21
N ALA A 18 19.90 -1.12 -1.93
CA ALA A 18 21.05 -2.03 -1.92
C ALA A 18 22.31 -1.37 -2.49
N ARG A 19 22.16 -0.51 -3.50
CA ARG A 19 23.26 0.26 -4.10
C ARG A 19 23.68 1.47 -3.25
N LYS A 20 22.83 1.93 -2.33
CA LYS A 20 22.99 3.19 -1.56
C LYS A 20 23.16 4.42 -2.48
N GLU A 21 22.46 4.43 -3.60
CA GLU A 21 22.50 5.46 -4.62
C GLU A 21 21.13 6.14 -4.75
N ALA A 22 21.04 7.18 -5.59
CA ALA A 22 19.76 7.80 -5.94
C ALA A 22 18.99 7.03 -7.03
N PHE A 23 19.67 6.13 -7.72
CA PHE A 23 19.18 5.38 -8.89
C PHE A 23 19.26 3.87 -8.66
N PRO A 24 18.29 3.07 -9.19
CA PRO A 24 17.11 3.49 -9.94
C PRO A 24 16.05 4.19 -9.07
N ASP A 25 15.33 5.18 -9.62
CA ASP A 25 14.32 5.94 -8.89
C ASP A 25 12.92 5.32 -9.09
N PRO A 26 12.17 5.00 -8.03
CA PRO A 26 10.78 4.58 -8.13
C PRO A 26 9.88 5.57 -8.88
N LEU A 27 10.17 6.87 -8.83
CA LEU A 27 9.40 7.88 -9.56
C LEU A 27 9.53 7.71 -11.08
N ASP A 28 10.75 7.46 -11.58
CA ASP A 28 11.00 7.18 -12.99
C ASP A 28 10.32 5.89 -13.44
N ALA A 29 10.42 4.84 -12.62
CA ALA A 29 9.75 3.57 -12.89
C ALA A 29 8.24 3.74 -12.98
N ALA A 30 7.63 4.52 -12.08
CA ALA A 30 6.21 4.83 -12.12
C ALA A 30 5.81 5.55 -13.40
N ALA A 31 6.60 6.55 -13.85
CA ALA A 31 6.35 7.28 -15.08
C ALA A 31 6.38 6.34 -16.30
N ILE A 32 7.37 5.44 -16.38
CA ILE A 32 7.51 4.46 -17.47
C ILE A 32 6.30 3.50 -17.48
N CYS A 33 5.92 2.94 -16.33
CA CYS A 33 4.79 2.02 -16.24
C CYS A 33 3.48 2.68 -16.66
N LEU A 34 3.20 3.90 -16.19
CA LEU A 34 1.99 4.63 -16.55
C LEU A 34 1.98 5.01 -18.03
N ALA A 35 3.11 5.43 -18.60
CA ALA A 35 3.23 5.71 -20.04
C ALA A 35 3.04 4.44 -20.90
N ALA A 36 3.41 3.28 -20.38
CA ALA A 36 3.21 1.98 -21.04
C ALA A 36 1.78 1.43 -20.90
N GLY A 37 0.88 2.15 -20.19
CA GLY A 37 -0.54 1.79 -20.10
C GLY A 37 -0.99 1.17 -18.78
N ALA A 38 -0.17 1.19 -17.73
CA ALA A 38 -0.62 0.81 -16.39
C ALA A 38 -1.73 1.77 -15.91
N ASP A 39 -2.77 1.24 -15.28
CA ASP A 39 -3.85 2.05 -14.72
C ASP A 39 -3.43 2.75 -13.45
N PHE A 40 -2.62 2.07 -12.62
CA PHE A 40 -2.10 2.59 -11.36
C PHE A 40 -0.79 1.89 -10.96
N ILE A 41 -0.09 2.52 -10.03
CA ILE A 41 1.16 2.03 -9.43
C ILE A 41 0.86 1.51 -8.04
N VAL A 42 1.43 0.36 -7.72
CA VAL A 42 1.33 -0.28 -6.39
C VAL A 42 2.67 -0.15 -5.68
N VAL A 43 2.64 0.28 -4.43
CA VAL A 43 3.83 0.35 -3.56
C VAL A 43 3.48 -0.09 -2.14
N HIS A 44 4.38 -0.83 -1.50
CA HIS A 44 4.21 -1.29 -0.13
C HIS A 44 5.06 -0.45 0.83
N LEU A 45 4.39 0.40 1.63
CA LEU A 45 5.02 1.17 2.69
C LEU A 45 5.10 0.33 3.96
N ARG A 46 6.17 -0.41 4.13
CA ARG A 46 6.46 -1.16 5.36
C ARG A 46 7.00 -0.24 6.46
N LYS A 47 6.79 -0.64 7.71
CA LYS A 47 7.32 0.11 8.86
C LYS A 47 8.85 0.21 8.85
N ASP A 48 9.54 -0.85 8.42
CA ASP A 48 11.01 -0.91 8.32
C ASP A 48 11.58 -0.16 7.09
N GLN A 49 10.72 0.28 6.18
CA GLN A 49 11.10 1.02 4.95
C GLN A 49 12.23 0.37 4.15
N ARG A 50 12.31 -0.97 4.16
CA ARG A 50 13.40 -1.72 3.51
C ARG A 50 13.43 -1.58 1.99
N HIS A 51 12.33 -1.14 1.37
CA HIS A 51 12.25 -0.79 -0.05
C HIS A 51 11.65 0.61 -0.22
N ILE A 52 10.34 0.76 -0.31
CA ILE A 52 9.68 2.07 -0.43
C ILE A 52 9.82 2.85 0.89
N GLU A 53 10.27 4.09 0.76
CA GLU A 53 10.44 5.03 1.86
C GLU A 53 9.33 6.10 1.87
N LEU A 54 9.17 6.82 2.98
CA LEU A 54 8.19 7.90 3.09
C LEU A 54 8.36 8.98 2.01
N LYS A 55 9.62 9.27 1.62
CA LYS A 55 9.91 10.24 0.56
C LYS A 55 9.37 9.79 -0.79
N ASP A 56 9.44 8.48 -1.08
CA ASP A 56 8.95 7.90 -2.34
C ASP A 56 7.43 8.03 -2.42
N VAL A 57 6.71 7.65 -1.35
CA VAL A 57 5.25 7.79 -1.28
C VAL A 57 4.84 9.26 -1.46
N ALA A 58 5.56 10.19 -0.81
CA ALA A 58 5.28 11.62 -0.93
C ALA A 58 5.42 12.11 -2.38
N GLN A 59 6.50 11.73 -3.07
CA GLN A 59 6.77 12.11 -4.45
C GLN A 59 5.76 11.47 -5.41
N LEU A 60 5.54 10.16 -5.29
CA LEU A 60 4.59 9.42 -6.12
C LEU A 60 3.18 10.03 -6.03
N CYS A 61 2.67 10.27 -4.82
CA CYS A 61 1.35 10.88 -4.64
C CYS A 61 1.27 12.32 -5.18
N LYS A 62 2.36 13.08 -5.12
CA LYS A 62 2.44 14.44 -5.65
C LYS A 62 2.41 14.47 -7.18
N TRP A 63 3.22 13.61 -7.82
CA TRP A 63 3.41 13.63 -9.27
C TRP A 63 2.34 12.83 -10.05
N PHE A 64 1.80 11.79 -9.42
CA PHE A 64 0.79 10.91 -10.03
C PHE A 64 -0.51 10.87 -9.19
N PRO A 65 -1.20 12.01 -9.01
CA PRO A 65 -2.42 12.06 -8.22
C PRO A 65 -3.46 11.08 -8.79
N LYS A 66 -4.17 10.37 -7.90
CA LYS A 66 -5.17 9.36 -8.24
C LYS A 66 -4.63 8.11 -8.97
N LYS A 67 -3.32 7.91 -9.01
CA LYS A 67 -2.68 6.76 -9.67
C LYS A 67 -1.93 5.86 -8.68
N ILE A 68 -1.81 6.24 -7.42
CA ILE A 68 -1.01 5.50 -6.44
C ILE A 68 -1.91 4.67 -5.53
N HIS A 69 -1.61 3.38 -5.47
CA HIS A 69 -2.17 2.40 -4.54
C HIS A 69 -1.09 2.03 -3.52
N VAL A 70 -1.34 2.28 -2.24
CA VAL A 70 -0.38 2.00 -1.16
C VAL A 70 -0.82 0.78 -0.38
N GLU A 71 0.02 -0.25 -0.32
CA GLU A 71 -0.12 -1.33 0.62
C GLU A 71 0.54 -0.95 1.95
N CYS A 72 -0.10 -1.22 3.08
CA CYS A 72 0.49 -0.97 4.39
C CYS A 72 -0.25 -1.72 5.50
N ALA A 73 0.43 -1.92 6.62
CA ALA A 73 -0.22 -2.45 7.82
C ALA A 73 -1.05 -1.38 8.55
N ALA A 74 -2.07 -1.82 9.32
CA ALA A 74 -2.89 -0.93 10.14
C ALA A 74 -2.11 -0.45 11.39
N THR A 75 -1.08 0.35 11.18
CA THR A 75 -0.21 0.94 12.22
C THR A 75 -0.34 2.46 12.25
N ASP A 76 0.00 3.08 13.37
CA ASP A 76 0.00 4.55 13.49
C ASP A 76 0.98 5.21 12.51
N PHE A 77 2.13 4.55 12.25
CA PHE A 77 3.11 5.00 11.28
C PHE A 77 2.50 5.10 9.88
N ALA A 78 1.95 4.00 9.40
CA ALA A 78 1.36 3.93 8.06
C ALA A 78 0.12 4.84 7.96
N GLN A 79 -0.76 4.83 8.96
CA GLN A 79 -1.95 5.70 8.99
C GLN A 79 -1.57 7.18 8.87
N LYS A 80 -0.56 7.65 9.63
CA LYS A 80 -0.08 9.03 9.53
C LYS A 80 0.43 9.36 8.13
N ALA A 81 1.18 8.45 7.50
CA ALA A 81 1.72 8.64 6.16
C ALA A 81 0.61 8.74 5.10
N VAL A 82 -0.30 7.77 5.05
CA VAL A 82 -1.36 7.75 4.03
C VAL A 82 -2.37 8.90 4.20
N LEU A 83 -2.67 9.32 5.42
CA LEU A 83 -3.50 10.51 5.67
C LEU A 83 -2.81 11.81 5.24
N LYS A 84 -1.48 11.88 5.35
CA LYS A 84 -0.68 13.05 4.93
C LYS A 84 -0.55 13.12 3.41
N TYR A 85 -0.18 12.01 2.76
CA TYR A 85 0.15 12.00 1.33
C TYR A 85 -1.04 11.71 0.42
N LYS A 86 -2.15 11.18 0.97
CA LYS A 86 -3.43 10.98 0.31
C LYS A 86 -3.32 10.20 -1.01
N PRO A 87 -2.84 8.95 -0.99
CA PRO A 87 -2.88 8.09 -2.17
C PRO A 87 -4.33 7.92 -2.67
N HIS A 88 -4.49 7.43 -3.88
CA HIS A 88 -5.81 7.12 -4.43
C HIS A 88 -6.52 6.03 -3.62
N SER A 89 -5.77 5.01 -3.25
CA SER A 89 -6.30 3.86 -2.50
C SER A 89 -5.24 3.27 -1.58
N VAL A 90 -5.70 2.57 -0.56
CA VAL A 90 -4.88 1.84 0.42
C VAL A 90 -5.36 0.40 0.49
N CYS A 91 -4.44 -0.56 0.40
CA CYS A 91 -4.70 -1.95 0.79
C CYS A 91 -4.11 -2.19 2.17
N ILE A 92 -4.94 -2.57 3.12
CA ILE A 92 -4.46 -2.95 4.45
C ILE A 92 -4.02 -4.40 4.40
N VAL A 93 -2.72 -4.62 4.64
CA VAL A 93 -2.06 -5.94 4.60
C VAL A 93 -1.55 -6.33 5.99
N PRO A 94 -1.40 -7.61 6.30
CA PRO A 94 -0.65 -8.01 7.48
C PRO A 94 0.84 -7.68 7.31
N GLU A 95 1.53 -7.41 8.40
CA GLU A 95 2.97 -7.21 8.42
C GLU A 95 3.56 -7.94 9.62
N VAL A 96 4.32 -8.99 9.34
CA VAL A 96 5.00 -9.78 10.37
C VAL A 96 6.49 -9.41 10.37
N PRO A 97 7.08 -9.12 11.53
CA PRO A 97 8.51 -8.86 11.64
C PRO A 97 9.34 -10.04 11.11
N GLY A 98 10.34 -9.75 10.27
CA GLY A 98 11.22 -10.77 9.68
C GLY A 98 10.68 -11.47 8.43
N GLU A 99 9.46 -11.27 8.03
CA GLU A 99 8.92 -11.77 6.76
C GLU A 99 9.62 -11.16 5.55
N VAL A 100 9.96 -12.00 4.56
CA VAL A 100 10.51 -11.51 3.28
C VAL A 100 9.41 -10.92 2.41
N THR A 101 8.25 -11.59 2.36
CA THR A 101 7.07 -11.16 1.63
C THR A 101 5.81 -11.51 2.43
N THR A 102 4.69 -10.86 2.15
CA THR A 102 3.41 -11.17 2.78
C THR A 102 2.93 -12.56 2.33
N THR A 103 2.79 -13.50 3.27
CA THR A 103 2.47 -14.91 2.97
C THR A 103 1.06 -15.33 3.31
N GLY A 104 0.22 -14.47 3.87
CA GLY A 104 -1.17 -14.78 4.20
C GLY A 104 -2.01 -13.53 4.38
N GLY A 105 -3.33 -13.68 4.41
CA GLY A 105 -4.26 -12.59 4.62
C GLY A 105 -4.31 -12.14 6.08
N LEU A 106 -4.99 -11.02 6.29
CA LEU A 106 -5.29 -10.48 7.63
C LEU A 106 -5.99 -11.53 8.49
N LYS A 107 -5.55 -11.66 9.72
CA LYS A 107 -6.21 -12.50 10.73
C LYS A 107 -7.09 -11.63 11.61
N PHE A 108 -8.39 -11.85 11.54
CA PHE A 108 -9.40 -11.04 12.20
C PHE A 108 -9.58 -11.49 13.66
N THR A 109 -9.02 -10.70 14.57
CA THR A 109 -9.34 -10.74 16.00
C THR A 109 -10.08 -9.47 16.38
N PRO A 110 -10.85 -9.42 17.49
CA PRO A 110 -11.56 -8.20 17.88
C PRO A 110 -10.67 -6.95 17.95
N ALA A 111 -9.44 -7.12 18.40
CA ALA A 111 -8.46 -6.02 18.48
C ALA A 111 -7.99 -5.54 17.09
N VAL A 112 -7.76 -6.47 16.15
CA VAL A 112 -7.39 -6.19 14.78
C VAL A 112 -8.54 -5.53 14.04
N GLU A 113 -9.74 -6.07 14.13
CA GLU A 113 -10.96 -5.50 13.53
C GLU A 113 -11.18 -4.05 13.99
N LYS A 114 -11.13 -3.80 15.30
CA LYS A 114 -11.26 -2.45 15.88
C LYS A 114 -10.23 -1.47 15.29
N ARG A 115 -8.98 -1.91 15.15
CA ARG A 115 -7.89 -1.06 14.61
C ARG A 115 -8.11 -0.77 13.13
N ILE A 116 -8.44 -1.79 12.35
CA ILE A 116 -8.69 -1.65 10.91
C ILE A 116 -9.89 -0.72 10.69
N PHE A 117 -11.01 -0.96 11.38
CA PHE A 117 -12.20 -0.12 11.30
C PHE A 117 -11.89 1.35 11.58
N ALA A 118 -11.15 1.64 12.67
CA ALA A 118 -10.78 3.00 13.01
C ALA A 118 -9.86 3.66 11.95
N MET A 119 -9.04 2.88 11.25
CA MET A 119 -8.24 3.39 10.15
C MET A 119 -9.10 3.64 8.90
N ILE A 120 -9.98 2.71 8.53
CA ILE A 120 -10.92 2.84 7.40
C ILE A 120 -11.76 4.12 7.53
N GLU A 121 -12.37 4.35 8.69
CA GLU A 121 -13.14 5.56 8.99
C GLU A 121 -12.38 6.86 8.67
N LYS A 122 -11.10 6.92 9.09
CA LYS A 122 -10.25 8.09 8.84
C LYS A 122 -9.90 8.25 7.37
N LEU A 123 -9.64 7.14 6.68
CA LEU A 123 -9.30 7.14 5.24
C LEU A 123 -10.51 7.56 4.40
N HIS A 124 -11.69 7.02 4.68
CA HIS A 124 -12.93 7.39 3.99
C HIS A 124 -13.27 8.88 4.15
N LYS A 125 -13.06 9.47 5.34
CA LYS A 125 -13.18 10.93 5.56
C LYS A 125 -12.24 11.78 4.70
N LYS A 126 -11.20 11.17 4.12
CA LYS A 126 -10.27 11.81 3.18
C LYS A 126 -10.48 11.36 1.73
N HIS A 127 -11.57 10.65 1.45
CA HIS A 127 -11.90 10.09 0.13
C HIS A 127 -10.84 9.14 -0.43
N ILE A 128 -10.13 8.42 0.45
CA ILE A 128 -9.17 7.38 0.11
C ILE A 128 -9.92 6.05 0.07
N LEU A 129 -9.84 5.35 -1.06
CA LEU A 129 -10.44 4.03 -1.21
C LEU A 129 -9.65 3.01 -0.39
N VAL A 130 -10.35 2.03 0.21
CA VAL A 130 -9.71 1.02 1.04
C VAL A 130 -10.06 -0.38 0.53
N SER A 131 -9.08 -1.25 0.52
CA SER A 131 -9.22 -2.70 0.36
C SER A 131 -8.48 -3.43 1.47
N LEU A 132 -8.82 -4.68 1.67
CA LEU A 132 -8.22 -5.54 2.69
C LEU A 132 -7.59 -6.75 2.01
N PHE A 133 -6.37 -7.10 2.41
CA PHE A 133 -5.69 -8.31 1.95
C PHE A 133 -6.14 -9.49 2.80
N VAL A 134 -6.94 -10.38 2.22
CA VAL A 134 -7.59 -11.49 2.94
C VAL A 134 -7.33 -12.82 2.26
N ASP A 135 -7.30 -13.89 3.02
CA ASP A 135 -7.30 -15.23 2.49
C ASP A 135 -8.69 -15.59 1.91
N PRO A 136 -8.78 -16.48 0.90
CA PRO A 136 -10.05 -16.88 0.29
C PRO A 136 -10.81 -17.87 1.21
N VAL A 137 -10.99 -17.50 2.47
CA VAL A 137 -11.68 -18.28 3.50
C VAL A 137 -12.99 -17.57 3.83
N PRO A 138 -14.14 -18.27 3.82
CA PRO A 138 -15.45 -17.63 4.06
C PRO A 138 -15.54 -16.81 5.34
N ALA A 139 -14.89 -17.25 6.43
CA ALA A 139 -14.86 -16.53 7.70
C ALA A 139 -14.13 -15.17 7.57
N ASP A 140 -12.97 -15.14 6.89
CA ASP A 140 -12.17 -13.92 6.68
C ASP A 140 -12.90 -12.96 5.75
N LEU A 141 -13.52 -13.47 4.67
CA LEU A 141 -14.35 -12.66 3.76
C LEU A 141 -15.54 -12.04 4.48
N SER A 142 -16.21 -12.80 5.35
CA SER A 142 -17.34 -12.31 6.15
C SER A 142 -16.88 -11.26 7.17
N ALA A 143 -15.70 -11.42 7.76
CA ALA A 143 -15.11 -10.43 8.66
C ALA A 143 -14.77 -9.13 7.92
N ALA A 144 -14.13 -9.25 6.77
CA ALA A 144 -13.79 -8.10 5.92
C ALA A 144 -15.02 -7.32 5.45
N ALA A 145 -16.11 -8.02 5.13
CA ALA A 145 -17.36 -7.38 4.66
C ALA A 145 -18.11 -6.59 5.76
N ARG A 146 -17.79 -6.82 7.04
CA ARG A 146 -18.36 -6.04 8.17
C ARG A 146 -17.60 -4.75 8.45
N LEU A 147 -16.42 -4.57 7.91
CA LEU A 147 -15.54 -3.41 8.11
C LEU A 147 -15.72 -2.34 7.03
#